data_3241fd0c793372a37863373b1c59e1bd
#
_entry.id   3241fd0c793372a37863373b1c59e1bd
#
_cell.length_a   1.000
_cell.length_b   1.000
_cell.length_c   1.000
_cell.angle_alpha   90.00
_cell.angle_beta   90.00
_cell.angle_gamma   90.00
#
_symmetry.space_group_name_H-M   'P 1'
#
loop_
_entity.id
_entity.type
_entity.pdbx_description
1 polymer ?
#
loop_
_entity_poly.entity_id
_entity_poly.type
_entity_poly.pdbx_seq_one_letter_code
_entity_poly.pdbx_strand_id
1 'polypeptide(L)'
;ALQWLDVLLVGLLAGDAASGIYGGAIRFIQAGMVVDTALRVVVSPQFSKLLHQGRTKDLRDLYSTASIWLVLFAAPIYALMAIFAPALMRILGESFAPGATVLVVLCIGSIVTFMAGNIHSLLIMSGRSGWAAVNKIVVLSLNVVGNLIFIPRGGMVAAAVVWAVCMVLDAAMATVQVSRFIGVTPKLSEVVKPILVVGASAVIPGGCIAWALGRDSFVATVAGSALSVLVFACVCWLFRDRLHLTGLGSLAKNRRG
;
A
#
# COMPACT_ATOMS: atom_id res chain seq x y z
N ALA A 1 -4.84 9.74 -9.97
CA ALA A 1 -4.43 10.40 -11.22
C ALA A 1 -3.25 9.68 -11.88
N LEU A 2 -2.13 9.42 -11.16
CA LEU A 2 -0.93 8.76 -11.72
C LEU A 2 -1.24 7.41 -12.39
N GLN A 3 -1.97 6.52 -11.71
CA GLN A 3 -2.32 5.19 -12.26
C GLN A 3 -3.04 5.23 -13.61
N TRP A 4 -3.93 6.21 -13.80
CA TRP A 4 -4.65 6.37 -15.08
C TRP A 4 -3.75 6.92 -16.18
N LEU A 5 -2.78 7.77 -15.81
CA LEU A 5 -1.76 8.24 -16.73
C LEU A 5 -0.86 7.10 -17.21
N ASP A 6 -0.47 6.19 -16.29
CA ASP A 6 0.32 5.00 -16.64
C ASP A 6 -0.43 4.11 -17.64
N VAL A 7 -1.74 3.88 -17.44
CA VAL A 7 -2.59 3.12 -18.37
C VAL A 7 -2.55 3.75 -19.77
N LEU A 8 -2.67 5.07 -19.83
CA LEU A 8 -2.67 5.81 -21.09
C LEU A 8 -1.29 5.75 -21.77
N LEU A 9 -0.20 5.95 -21.02
CA LEU A 9 1.16 5.86 -21.55
C LEU A 9 1.52 4.44 -22.02
N VAL A 10 1.08 3.41 -21.29
CA VAL A 10 1.24 2.01 -21.73
C VAL A 10 0.47 1.78 -23.03
N GLY A 11 -0.76 2.31 -23.16
CA GLY A 11 -1.53 2.21 -24.40
C GLY A 11 -0.83 2.84 -25.58
N LEU A 12 -0.31 4.05 -25.39
CA LEU A 12 0.38 4.79 -26.45
C LEU A 12 1.72 4.17 -26.86
N LEU A 13 2.48 3.59 -25.92
CA LEU A 13 3.84 3.15 -26.15
C LEU A 13 4.01 1.62 -26.27
N ALA A 14 3.09 0.83 -25.70
CA ALA A 14 3.14 -0.63 -25.71
C ALA A 14 1.89 -1.28 -26.34
N GLY A 15 0.89 -0.48 -26.71
CA GLY A 15 -0.32 -0.89 -27.41
C GLY A 15 -1.52 -1.19 -26.51
N ASP A 16 -2.70 -1.26 -27.12
CA ASP A 16 -3.99 -1.37 -26.41
C ASP A 16 -4.12 -2.64 -25.57
N ALA A 17 -3.61 -3.77 -26.06
CA ALA A 17 -3.64 -5.03 -25.31
C ALA A 17 -2.85 -4.92 -24.01
N ALA A 18 -1.64 -4.33 -24.04
CA ALA A 18 -0.82 -4.11 -22.85
C ALA A 18 -1.50 -3.14 -21.87
N SER A 19 -2.15 -2.09 -22.38
CA SER A 19 -2.92 -1.14 -21.58
C SER A 19 -4.09 -1.79 -20.87
N GLY A 20 -4.84 -2.67 -21.57
CA GLY A 20 -5.93 -3.44 -20.99
C GLY A 20 -5.46 -4.34 -19.84
N ILE A 21 -4.35 -5.07 -20.04
CA ILE A 21 -3.74 -5.94 -19.03
C ILE A 21 -3.26 -5.14 -17.82
N TYR A 22 -2.55 -4.02 -18.05
CA TYR A 22 -2.09 -3.12 -17.01
C TYR A 22 -3.26 -2.53 -16.21
N GLY A 23 -4.31 -2.09 -16.91
CA GLY A 23 -5.54 -1.60 -16.29
C GLY A 23 -6.24 -2.65 -15.43
N GLY A 24 -6.23 -3.92 -15.86
CA GLY A 24 -6.69 -5.06 -15.06
C GLY A 24 -5.94 -5.19 -13.73
N ALA A 25 -4.61 -5.12 -13.76
CA ALA A 25 -3.77 -5.18 -12.55
C ALA A 25 -4.07 -4.00 -11.60
N ILE A 26 -4.27 -2.79 -12.13
CA ILE A 26 -4.60 -1.60 -11.32
C ILE A 26 -5.92 -1.78 -10.57
N ARG A 27 -6.92 -2.44 -11.14
CA ARG A 27 -8.21 -2.67 -10.45
C ARG A 27 -8.05 -3.46 -9.16
N PHE A 28 -7.18 -4.46 -9.14
CA PHE A 28 -6.85 -5.19 -7.91
C PHE A 28 -6.18 -4.28 -6.88
N ILE A 29 -5.21 -3.46 -7.30
CA ILE A 29 -4.56 -2.48 -6.41
C ILE A 29 -5.58 -1.53 -5.80
N GLN A 30 -6.53 -1.00 -6.61
CA GLN A 30 -7.58 -0.10 -6.13
C GLN A 30 -8.53 -0.78 -5.13
N ALA A 31 -8.87 -2.04 -5.34
CA ALA A 31 -9.67 -2.80 -4.38
C ALA A 31 -8.95 -2.92 -3.01
N GLY A 32 -7.63 -3.12 -3.00
CA GLY A 32 -6.84 -3.15 -1.77
C GLY A 32 -6.73 -1.79 -1.04
N MET A 33 -6.87 -0.66 -1.76
CA MET A 33 -6.76 0.69 -1.18
C MET A 33 -7.90 1.08 -0.22
N VAL A 34 -8.94 0.27 -0.11
CA VAL A 34 -10.07 0.52 0.80
C VAL A 34 -9.60 0.67 2.25
N VAL A 35 -8.65 -0.16 2.69
CA VAL A 35 -8.08 -0.11 4.05
C VAL A 35 -7.36 1.21 4.30
N ASP A 36 -6.49 1.64 3.38
CA ASP A 36 -5.77 2.92 3.48
C ASP A 36 -6.74 4.09 3.54
N THR A 37 -7.75 4.08 2.67
CA THR A 37 -8.76 5.14 2.61
C THR A 37 -9.59 5.21 3.90
N ALA A 38 -10.04 4.07 4.42
CA ALA A 38 -10.79 4.00 5.66
C ALA A 38 -9.98 4.54 6.85
N LEU A 39 -8.72 4.12 6.96
CA LEU A 39 -7.83 4.58 8.02
C LEU A 39 -7.56 6.09 7.90
N ARG A 40 -7.33 6.60 6.70
CA ARG A 40 -7.12 8.02 6.42
C ARG A 40 -8.29 8.89 6.87
N VAL A 41 -9.51 8.47 6.57
CA VAL A 41 -10.74 9.19 6.98
C VAL A 41 -10.85 9.29 8.50
N VAL A 42 -10.45 8.25 9.23
CA VAL A 42 -10.52 8.23 10.71
C VAL A 42 -9.40 9.06 11.34
N VAL A 43 -8.18 8.96 10.82
CA VAL A 43 -6.97 9.51 11.46
C VAL A 43 -6.74 10.98 11.10
N SER A 44 -7.05 11.41 9.88
CA SER A 44 -6.77 12.78 9.42
C SER A 44 -7.37 13.88 10.29
N PRO A 45 -8.64 13.81 10.74
CA PRO A 45 -9.20 14.83 11.62
C PRO A 45 -8.48 14.90 12.98
N GLN A 46 -8.00 13.75 13.47
CA GLN A 46 -7.29 13.69 14.74
C GLN A 46 -5.88 14.30 14.61
N PHE A 47 -5.20 14.12 13.49
CA PHE A 47 -3.95 14.81 13.20
C PHE A 47 -4.14 16.33 13.23
N SER A 48 -5.18 16.85 12.55
CA SER A 48 -5.49 18.27 12.56
C SER A 48 -5.74 18.81 13.97
N LYS A 49 -6.53 18.08 14.79
CA LYS A 49 -6.82 18.46 16.17
C LYS A 49 -5.55 18.53 17.03
N LEU A 50 -4.70 17.49 16.99
CA LEU A 50 -3.48 17.43 17.79
C LEU A 50 -2.45 18.46 17.35
N LEU A 51 -2.35 18.74 16.04
CA LEU A 51 -1.51 19.80 15.49
C LEU A 51 -1.96 21.17 16.00
N HIS A 52 -3.25 21.44 15.98
CA HIS A 52 -3.80 22.72 16.46
C HIS A 52 -3.60 22.93 17.96
N GLN A 53 -3.60 21.85 18.74
CA GLN A 53 -3.34 21.87 20.18
C GLN A 53 -1.85 21.88 20.54
N GLY A 54 -0.94 21.81 19.58
CA GLY A 54 0.51 21.74 19.82
C GLY A 54 0.99 20.46 20.52
N ARG A 55 0.15 19.39 20.56
CA ARG A 55 0.42 18.13 21.26
C ARG A 55 1.26 17.18 20.39
N THR A 56 2.52 17.56 20.16
CA THR A 56 3.43 16.83 19.26
C THR A 56 3.74 15.39 19.70
N LYS A 57 3.74 15.13 21.02
CA LYS A 57 3.95 13.78 21.55
C LYS A 57 2.80 12.85 21.17
N ASP A 58 1.57 13.27 21.44
CA ASP A 58 0.37 12.49 21.12
C ASP A 58 0.18 12.33 19.60
N LEU A 59 0.57 13.35 18.84
CA LEU A 59 0.60 13.29 17.38
C LEU A 59 1.54 12.20 16.87
N ARG A 60 2.74 12.09 17.47
CA ARG A 60 3.71 11.04 17.12
C ARG A 60 3.18 9.65 17.46
N ASP A 61 2.59 9.50 18.64
CA ASP A 61 2.03 8.22 19.09
C ASP A 61 0.84 7.79 18.21
N LEU A 62 -0.03 8.73 17.84
CA LEU A 62 -1.14 8.46 16.91
C LEU A 62 -0.62 8.10 15.52
N TYR A 63 0.38 8.82 15.00
CA TYR A 63 0.97 8.53 13.71
C TYR A 63 1.62 7.14 13.67
N SER A 64 2.39 6.79 14.71
CA SER A 64 3.00 5.47 14.85
C SER A 64 1.95 4.35 14.88
N THR A 65 0.93 4.51 15.71
CA THR A 65 -0.18 3.55 15.82
C THR A 65 -0.92 3.39 14.49
N ALA A 66 -1.22 4.49 13.80
CA ALA A 66 -1.88 4.45 12.49
C ALA A 66 -1.01 3.77 11.42
N SER A 67 0.31 3.98 11.45
CA SER A 67 1.25 3.32 10.54
C SER A 67 1.31 1.81 10.79
N ILE A 68 1.34 1.39 12.07
CA ILE A 68 1.28 -0.03 12.45
C ILE A 68 -0.01 -0.67 11.92
N TRP A 69 -1.16 -0.03 12.10
CA TRP A 69 -2.44 -0.55 11.62
C TRP A 69 -2.52 -0.61 10.11
N LEU A 70 -1.98 0.41 9.41
CA LEU A 70 -1.96 0.40 7.95
C LEU A 70 -1.16 -0.79 7.42
N VAL A 71 0.04 -1.01 7.94
CA VAL A 71 0.86 -2.16 7.55
C VAL A 71 0.17 -3.48 7.94
N LEU A 72 -0.36 -3.58 9.16
CA LEU A 72 -0.96 -4.81 9.67
C LEU A 72 -2.18 -5.25 8.84
N PHE A 73 -3.04 -4.32 8.41
CA PHE A 73 -4.27 -4.65 7.71
C PHE A 73 -4.16 -4.55 6.18
N ALA A 74 -3.37 -3.64 5.64
CA ALA A 74 -3.22 -3.51 4.20
C ALA A 74 -2.16 -4.45 3.62
N ALA A 75 -0.98 -4.58 4.25
CA ALA A 75 0.11 -5.38 3.69
C ALA A 75 -0.24 -6.87 3.47
N PRO A 76 -1.02 -7.58 4.33
CA PRO A 76 -1.42 -8.95 4.06
C PRO A 76 -2.22 -9.10 2.77
N ILE A 77 -3.11 -8.15 2.49
CA ILE A 77 -3.96 -8.14 1.28
C ILE A 77 -3.06 -8.08 0.06
N TYR A 78 -2.14 -7.11 0.01
CA TYR A 78 -1.22 -6.96 -1.12
C TYR A 78 -0.21 -8.10 -1.23
N ALA A 79 0.22 -8.68 -0.09
CA ALA A 79 1.09 -9.85 -0.10
C ALA A 79 0.40 -11.07 -0.70
N LEU A 80 -0.84 -11.35 -0.33
CA LEU A 80 -1.64 -12.44 -0.91
C LEU A 80 -1.93 -12.18 -2.39
N MET A 81 -2.26 -10.95 -2.77
CA MET A 81 -2.43 -10.57 -4.17
C MET A 81 -1.14 -10.78 -4.99
N ALA A 82 0.04 -10.51 -4.42
CA ALA A 82 1.30 -10.77 -5.09
C ALA A 82 1.60 -12.27 -5.22
N ILE A 83 1.30 -13.08 -4.20
CA ILE A 83 1.51 -14.54 -4.22
C ILE A 83 0.62 -15.19 -5.28
N PHE A 84 -0.65 -14.83 -5.31
CA PHE A 84 -1.66 -15.40 -6.21
C PHE A 84 -1.93 -14.54 -7.45
N ALA A 85 -1.00 -13.64 -7.80
CA ALA A 85 -1.14 -12.76 -8.97
C ALA A 85 -1.45 -13.52 -10.28
N PRO A 86 -0.85 -14.69 -10.60
CA PRO A 86 -1.20 -15.43 -11.81
C PRO A 86 -2.67 -15.87 -11.83
N ALA A 87 -3.19 -16.41 -10.72
CA ALA A 87 -4.59 -16.82 -10.63
C ALA A 87 -5.54 -15.62 -10.71
N LEU A 88 -5.21 -14.52 -10.00
CA LEU A 88 -6.04 -13.32 -10.01
C LEU A 88 -6.14 -12.69 -11.40
N MET A 89 -5.04 -12.63 -12.15
CA MET A 89 -5.07 -12.10 -13.51
C MET A 89 -5.83 -13.01 -14.46
N ARG A 90 -5.77 -14.34 -14.31
CA ARG A 90 -6.56 -15.29 -15.09
C ARG A 90 -8.08 -15.22 -14.82
N ILE A 91 -8.51 -14.76 -13.64
CA ILE A 91 -9.94 -14.48 -13.38
C ILE A 91 -10.50 -13.45 -14.38
N LEU A 92 -9.68 -12.50 -14.83
CA LEU A 92 -10.07 -11.53 -15.86
C LEU A 92 -10.06 -12.11 -17.27
N GLY A 93 -9.47 -13.30 -17.46
CA GLY A 93 -9.31 -14.00 -18.73
C GLY A 93 -7.87 -14.45 -18.96
N GLU A 94 -7.67 -15.50 -19.76
CA GLU A 94 -6.32 -16.04 -20.08
C GLU A 94 -5.42 -15.00 -20.75
N SER A 95 -5.98 -14.07 -21.51
CA SER A 95 -5.24 -12.96 -22.13
C SER A 95 -4.61 -12.00 -21.13
N PHE A 96 -5.08 -11.98 -19.87
CA PHE A 96 -4.52 -11.15 -18.80
C PHE A 96 -3.37 -11.82 -18.05
N ALA A 97 -3.09 -13.10 -18.26
CA ALA A 97 -2.03 -13.85 -17.57
C ALA A 97 -0.66 -13.14 -17.56
N PRO A 98 -0.19 -12.49 -18.66
CA PRO A 98 1.09 -11.76 -18.66
C PRO A 98 1.14 -10.59 -17.66
N GLY A 99 0.00 -10.11 -17.17
CA GLY A 99 -0.11 -9.05 -16.17
C GLY A 99 0.24 -9.47 -14.75
N ALA A 100 0.47 -10.75 -14.49
CA ALA A 100 0.82 -11.25 -13.16
C ALA A 100 2.07 -10.56 -12.59
N THR A 101 3.13 -10.40 -13.39
CA THR A 101 4.35 -9.70 -12.98
C THR A 101 4.08 -8.23 -12.69
N VAL A 102 3.24 -7.57 -13.47
CA VAL A 102 2.81 -6.18 -13.23
C VAL A 102 2.13 -6.07 -11.87
N LEU A 103 1.17 -6.96 -11.58
CA LEU A 103 0.45 -6.98 -10.31
C LEU A 103 1.40 -7.19 -9.12
N VAL A 104 2.37 -8.11 -9.24
CA VAL A 104 3.40 -8.35 -8.20
C VAL A 104 4.19 -7.08 -7.92
N VAL A 105 4.70 -6.41 -8.95
CA VAL A 105 5.51 -5.18 -8.79
C VAL A 105 4.69 -4.07 -8.14
N LEU A 106 3.44 -3.86 -8.57
CA LEU A 106 2.54 -2.88 -7.99
C LEU A 106 2.22 -3.18 -6.51
N CYS A 107 2.01 -4.45 -6.15
CA CYS A 107 1.78 -4.87 -4.77
C CYS A 107 3.00 -4.61 -3.88
N ILE A 108 4.21 -4.95 -4.34
CA ILE A 108 5.45 -4.70 -3.59
C ILE A 108 5.63 -3.19 -3.39
N GLY A 109 5.48 -2.38 -4.43
CA GLY A 109 5.55 -0.92 -4.34
C GLY A 109 4.56 -0.35 -3.33
N SER A 110 3.32 -0.86 -3.31
CA SER A 110 2.29 -0.46 -2.35
C SER A 110 2.69 -0.82 -0.91
N ILE A 111 3.17 -2.04 -0.66
CA ILE A 111 3.62 -2.48 0.68
C ILE A 111 4.74 -1.58 1.20
N VAL A 112 5.75 -1.28 0.36
CA VAL A 112 6.86 -0.40 0.74
C VAL A 112 6.34 1.01 1.06
N THR A 113 5.39 1.52 0.30
CA THR A 113 4.79 2.84 0.55
C THR A 113 4.03 2.89 1.87
N PHE A 114 3.34 1.80 2.25
CA PHE A 114 2.61 1.72 3.52
C PHE A 114 3.53 1.77 4.75
N MET A 115 4.82 1.44 4.62
CA MET A 115 5.79 1.59 5.71
C MET A 115 5.96 3.06 6.14
N ALA A 116 5.73 4.02 5.24
CA ALA A 116 5.69 5.43 5.57
C ALA A 116 4.38 5.87 6.25
N GLY A 117 3.39 4.97 6.38
CA GLY A 117 2.10 5.25 7.00
C GLY A 117 1.31 6.36 6.27
N ASN A 118 0.47 7.06 7.02
CA ASN A 118 -0.35 8.16 6.49
C ASN A 118 0.41 9.50 6.45
N ILE A 119 1.68 9.49 6.01
CA ILE A 119 2.57 10.65 6.02
C ILE A 119 2.03 11.83 5.19
N HIS A 120 1.40 11.55 4.05
CA HIS A 120 0.80 12.58 3.20
C HIS A 120 -0.36 13.31 3.90
N SER A 121 -1.19 12.57 4.63
CA SER A 121 -2.28 13.17 5.42
C SER A 121 -1.72 14.10 6.49
N LEU A 122 -0.66 13.69 7.17
CA LEU A 122 -0.01 14.51 8.19
C LEU A 122 0.59 15.79 7.58
N LEU A 123 1.25 15.68 6.42
CA LEU A 123 1.80 16.83 5.70
C LEU A 123 0.71 17.85 5.30
N ILE A 124 -0.42 17.37 4.78
CA ILE A 124 -1.55 18.23 4.37
C ILE A 124 -2.21 18.87 5.60
N MET A 125 -2.49 18.09 6.65
CA MET A 125 -3.15 18.58 7.87
C MET A 125 -2.28 19.57 8.66
N SER A 126 -0.96 19.56 8.45
CA SER A 126 -0.04 20.55 9.04
C SER A 126 -0.07 21.93 8.38
N GLY A 127 -0.99 22.17 7.43
CA GLY A 127 -1.08 23.42 6.67
C GLY A 127 -0.04 23.53 5.54
N ARG A 128 0.71 22.48 5.27
CA ARG A 128 1.79 22.48 4.26
C ARG A 128 1.38 21.80 2.93
N SER A 129 0.13 22.03 2.53
CA SER A 129 -0.43 21.50 1.28
C SER A 129 0.36 21.90 0.03
N GLY A 130 1.02 23.06 0.05
CA GLY A 130 1.92 23.49 -1.03
C GLY A 130 3.08 22.53 -1.26
N TRP A 131 3.72 22.01 -0.20
CA TRP A 131 4.76 21.01 -0.33
C TRP A 131 4.23 19.67 -0.85
N ALA A 132 3.03 19.27 -0.42
CA ALA A 132 2.38 18.09 -0.98
C ALA A 132 2.09 18.25 -2.48
N ALA A 133 1.69 19.44 -2.94
CA ALA A 133 1.51 19.74 -4.35
C ALA A 133 2.83 19.69 -5.13
N VAL A 134 3.91 20.26 -4.60
CA VAL A 134 5.25 20.17 -5.22
C VAL A 134 5.69 18.72 -5.35
N ASN A 135 5.53 17.89 -4.32
CA ASN A 135 5.84 16.46 -4.39
C ASN A 135 5.07 15.79 -5.54
N LYS A 136 3.78 16.08 -5.68
CA LYS A 136 2.96 15.50 -6.75
C LYS A 136 3.42 15.94 -8.14
N ILE A 137 3.84 17.19 -8.31
CA ILE A 137 4.38 17.69 -9.60
C ILE A 137 5.70 16.98 -9.91
N VAL A 138 6.62 16.89 -8.96
CA VAL A 138 7.91 16.21 -9.13
C VAL A 138 7.70 14.74 -9.51
N VAL A 139 6.87 14.03 -8.72
CA VAL A 139 6.58 12.61 -8.96
C VAL A 139 5.89 12.39 -10.30
N LEU A 140 4.94 13.25 -10.66
CA LEU A 140 4.27 13.20 -11.96
C LEU A 140 5.27 13.37 -13.11
N SER A 141 6.16 14.35 -13.01
CA SER A 141 7.19 14.60 -14.04
C SER A 141 8.15 13.41 -14.16
N LEU A 142 8.62 12.87 -13.04
CA LEU A 142 9.48 11.69 -13.02
C LEU A 142 8.77 10.45 -13.58
N ASN A 143 7.49 10.28 -13.28
CA ASN A 143 6.69 9.19 -13.81
C ASN A 143 6.55 9.29 -15.33
N VAL A 144 6.20 10.46 -15.87
CA VAL A 144 6.09 10.67 -17.32
C VAL A 144 7.42 10.40 -18.01
N VAL A 145 8.50 11.04 -17.54
CA VAL A 145 9.83 10.87 -18.12
C VAL A 145 10.30 9.41 -18.03
N GLY A 146 10.13 8.80 -16.87
CA GLY A 146 10.48 7.40 -16.67
C GLY A 146 9.70 6.46 -17.60
N ASN A 147 8.40 6.66 -17.75
CA ASN A 147 7.57 5.86 -18.63
C ASN A 147 7.99 6.03 -20.12
N LEU A 148 8.26 7.26 -20.57
CA LEU A 148 8.72 7.52 -21.95
C LEU A 148 10.05 6.81 -22.25
N ILE A 149 10.95 6.70 -21.28
CA ILE A 149 12.27 6.08 -21.45
C ILE A 149 12.19 4.55 -21.35
N PHE A 150 11.44 4.03 -20.37
CA PHE A 150 11.52 2.62 -19.99
C PHE A 150 10.43 1.75 -20.62
N ILE A 151 9.21 2.26 -20.92
CA ILE A 151 8.16 1.47 -21.58
C ILE A 151 8.61 0.93 -22.94
N PRO A 152 9.29 1.68 -23.84
CA PRO A 152 9.72 1.14 -25.13
C PRO A 152 10.68 -0.05 -25.04
N ARG A 153 11.36 -0.23 -23.88
CA ARG A 153 12.32 -1.31 -23.64
C ARG A 153 11.77 -2.46 -22.80
N GLY A 154 10.91 -2.16 -21.84
CA GLY A 154 10.43 -3.12 -20.83
C GLY A 154 8.92 -3.30 -20.80
N GLY A 155 8.19 -2.66 -21.73
CA GLY A 155 6.74 -2.78 -21.82
C GLY A 155 6.00 -2.38 -20.54
N MET A 156 4.87 -3.02 -20.28
CA MET A 156 4.01 -2.75 -19.13
C MET A 156 4.68 -3.02 -17.76
N VAL A 157 5.66 -3.94 -17.69
CA VAL A 157 6.39 -4.22 -16.45
C VAL A 157 7.27 -3.03 -16.07
N ALA A 158 7.91 -2.39 -17.06
CA ALA A 158 8.69 -1.18 -16.82
C ALA A 158 7.82 -0.05 -16.26
N ALA A 159 6.60 0.12 -16.78
CA ALA A 159 5.64 1.10 -16.24
C ALA A 159 5.32 0.83 -14.76
N ALA A 160 5.11 -0.43 -14.39
CA ALA A 160 4.86 -0.81 -13.00
C ALA A 160 6.05 -0.50 -12.08
N VAL A 161 7.27 -0.75 -12.55
CA VAL A 161 8.51 -0.42 -11.81
C VAL A 161 8.65 1.10 -11.66
N VAL A 162 8.46 1.86 -12.72
CA VAL A 162 8.50 3.33 -12.67
C VAL A 162 7.48 3.86 -11.67
N TRP A 163 6.25 3.35 -11.71
CA TRP A 163 5.22 3.73 -10.75
C TRP A 163 5.64 3.40 -9.30
N ALA A 164 6.14 2.20 -9.04
CA ALA A 164 6.58 1.78 -7.70
C ALA A 164 7.71 2.68 -7.17
N VAL A 165 8.71 2.97 -7.99
CA VAL A 165 9.81 3.88 -7.64
C VAL A 165 9.28 5.29 -7.35
N CYS A 166 8.39 5.81 -8.18
CA CYS A 166 7.75 7.11 -7.98
C CYS A 166 6.97 7.19 -6.67
N MET A 167 6.24 6.13 -6.29
CA MET A 167 5.51 6.07 -5.02
C MET A 167 6.45 6.05 -3.82
N VAL A 168 7.54 5.30 -3.89
CA VAL A 168 8.56 5.28 -2.83
C VAL A 168 9.24 6.63 -2.69
N LEU A 169 9.57 7.30 -3.79
CA LEU A 169 10.14 8.66 -3.77
C LEU A 169 9.17 9.68 -3.17
N ASP A 170 7.88 9.63 -3.54
CA ASP A 170 6.84 10.47 -2.96
C ASP A 170 6.75 10.31 -1.43
N ALA A 171 6.72 9.06 -0.96
CA ALA A 171 6.69 8.74 0.47
C ALA A 171 7.98 9.21 1.18
N ALA A 172 9.15 9.04 0.56
CA ALA A 172 10.43 9.49 1.10
C ALA A 172 10.49 11.03 1.22
N MET A 173 10.09 11.76 0.16
CA MET A 173 10.03 13.22 0.20
C MET A 173 9.08 13.72 1.28
N ALA A 174 7.88 13.16 1.37
CA ALA A 174 6.91 13.52 2.40
C ALA A 174 7.45 13.22 3.82
N THR A 175 8.16 12.10 4.00
CA THR A 175 8.78 11.71 5.27
C THR A 175 9.86 12.72 5.69
N VAL A 176 10.74 13.12 4.77
CA VAL A 176 11.76 14.13 5.05
C VAL A 176 11.14 15.48 5.39
N GLN A 177 10.11 15.89 4.68
CA GLN A 177 9.41 17.15 4.93
C GLN A 177 8.71 17.15 6.29
N VAL A 178 7.97 16.08 6.62
CA VAL A 178 7.30 15.95 7.92
C VAL A 178 8.31 15.92 9.05
N SER A 179 9.42 15.20 8.91
CA SER A 179 10.48 15.15 9.93
C SER A 179 11.10 16.51 10.17
N ARG A 180 11.37 17.28 9.11
CA ARG A 180 11.96 18.64 9.22
C ARG A 180 11.01 19.68 9.76
N PHE A 181 9.72 19.61 9.38
CA PHE A 181 8.75 20.67 9.67
C PHE A 181 7.95 20.46 10.95
N ILE A 182 7.70 19.19 11.32
CA ILE A 182 6.82 18.83 12.43
C ILE A 182 7.61 18.10 13.53
N GLY A 183 8.81 17.59 13.20
CA GLY A 183 9.64 16.82 14.14
C GLY A 183 9.09 15.40 14.41
N VAL A 184 8.16 14.91 13.58
CA VAL A 184 7.63 13.56 13.64
C VAL A 184 8.36 12.70 12.62
N THR A 185 9.06 11.67 13.10
CA THR A 185 9.76 10.70 12.25
C THR A 185 9.09 9.35 12.37
N PRO A 186 8.86 8.64 11.24
CA PRO A 186 8.44 7.25 11.32
C PRO A 186 9.56 6.44 11.98
N LYS A 187 9.23 5.75 13.05
CA LYS A 187 10.17 4.83 13.69
C LYS A 187 10.09 3.49 12.95
N LEU A 188 11.03 3.27 12.06
CA LEU A 188 11.11 2.05 11.26
C LEU A 188 11.09 0.78 12.15
N SER A 189 11.70 0.86 13.34
CA SER A 189 11.69 -0.23 14.33
C SER A 189 10.28 -0.62 14.81
N GLU A 190 9.33 0.30 14.82
CA GLU A 190 7.95 0.02 15.21
C GLU A 190 7.16 -0.65 14.08
N VAL A 191 7.54 -0.41 12.82
CA VAL A 191 6.92 -1.00 11.64
C VAL A 191 7.47 -2.39 11.33
N VAL A 192 8.68 -2.72 11.78
CA VAL A 192 9.29 -4.05 11.58
C VAL A 192 8.47 -5.17 12.24
N LYS A 193 7.95 -4.94 13.44
CA LYS A 193 7.14 -5.95 14.15
C LYS A 193 5.88 -6.35 13.36
N PRO A 194 5.01 -5.40 12.93
CA PRO A 194 3.85 -5.75 12.10
C PRO A 194 4.24 -6.40 10.77
N ILE A 195 5.37 -6.02 10.15
CA ILE A 195 5.86 -6.68 8.93
C ILE A 195 6.19 -8.15 9.20
N LEU A 196 6.87 -8.46 10.30
CA LEU A 196 7.17 -9.85 10.68
C LEU A 196 5.89 -10.65 10.95
N VAL A 197 4.91 -10.02 11.61
CA VAL A 197 3.59 -10.65 11.84
C VAL A 197 2.90 -10.96 10.52
N VAL A 198 2.87 -10.01 9.59
CA VAL A 198 2.30 -10.20 8.24
C VAL A 198 3.06 -11.29 7.48
N GLY A 199 4.39 -11.24 7.51
CA GLY A 199 5.24 -12.25 6.88
C GLY A 199 4.93 -13.66 7.39
N ALA A 200 4.88 -13.83 8.71
CA ALA A 200 4.62 -15.13 9.34
C ALA A 200 3.18 -15.61 9.13
N SER A 201 2.19 -14.71 9.17
CA SER A 201 0.77 -15.09 9.17
C SER A 201 0.11 -15.11 7.80
N ALA A 202 0.59 -14.31 6.85
CA ALA A 202 0.01 -14.23 5.51
C ALA A 202 0.94 -14.80 4.43
N VAL A 203 2.23 -14.41 4.44
CA VAL A 203 3.15 -14.80 3.36
C VAL A 203 3.54 -16.27 3.46
N ILE A 204 3.85 -16.79 4.66
CA ILE A 204 4.26 -18.19 4.83
C ILE A 204 3.11 -19.15 4.48
N PRO A 205 1.91 -19.07 5.09
CA PRO A 205 0.83 -20.00 4.76
C PRO A 205 0.38 -19.90 3.30
N GLY A 206 0.22 -18.68 2.79
CA GLY A 206 -0.14 -18.45 1.40
C GLY A 206 0.91 -19.00 0.43
N GLY A 207 2.19 -18.78 0.73
CA GLY A 207 3.31 -19.28 -0.07
C GLY A 207 3.43 -20.80 -0.04
N CYS A 208 3.23 -21.45 1.11
CA CYS A 208 3.23 -22.91 1.21
C CYS A 208 2.11 -23.54 0.36
N ILE A 209 0.90 -22.99 0.41
CA ILE A 209 -0.22 -23.48 -0.41
C ILE A 209 0.03 -23.20 -1.91
N ALA A 210 0.54 -22.03 -2.24
CA ALA A 210 0.89 -21.68 -3.62
C ALA A 210 1.99 -22.61 -4.18
N TRP A 211 2.94 -23.04 -3.34
CA TRP A 211 3.95 -23.99 -3.71
C TRP A 211 3.39 -25.42 -3.88
N ALA A 212 2.49 -25.85 -2.99
CA ALA A 212 1.92 -27.20 -2.98
C ALA A 212 0.87 -27.44 -4.08
N LEU A 213 0.00 -26.45 -4.32
CA LEU A 213 -1.15 -26.58 -5.24
C LEU A 213 -0.99 -25.80 -6.56
N GLY A 214 0.12 -25.06 -6.69
CA GLY A 214 0.38 -24.19 -7.84
C GLY A 214 -0.24 -22.79 -7.67
N ARG A 215 0.49 -21.78 -8.16
CA ARG A 215 0.08 -20.36 -8.08
C ARG A 215 -1.07 -19.99 -9.01
N ASP A 216 -1.36 -20.86 -9.97
CA ASP A 216 -2.35 -20.63 -11.03
C ASP A 216 -3.73 -21.18 -10.68
N SER A 217 -3.81 -22.01 -9.64
CA SER A 217 -5.02 -22.67 -9.22
C SER A 217 -5.96 -21.73 -8.45
N PHE A 218 -7.21 -21.62 -8.91
CA PHE A 218 -8.24 -20.89 -8.18
C PHE A 218 -8.48 -21.49 -6.78
N VAL A 219 -8.46 -22.82 -6.67
CA VAL A 219 -8.61 -23.54 -5.40
C VAL A 219 -7.47 -23.18 -4.44
N ALA A 220 -6.22 -23.14 -4.94
CA ALA A 220 -5.07 -22.72 -4.14
C ALA A 220 -5.22 -21.25 -3.66
N THR A 221 -5.72 -20.37 -4.51
CA THR A 221 -5.96 -18.96 -4.16
C THR A 221 -6.98 -18.83 -3.04
N VAL A 222 -8.11 -19.51 -3.15
CA VAL A 222 -9.18 -19.47 -2.12
C VAL A 222 -8.70 -20.13 -0.82
N ALA A 223 -8.15 -21.33 -0.90
CA ALA A 223 -7.67 -22.06 0.28
C ALA A 223 -6.49 -21.34 0.97
N GLY A 224 -5.54 -20.84 0.18
CA GLY A 224 -4.38 -20.10 0.68
C GLY A 224 -4.77 -18.76 1.32
N SER A 225 -5.68 -18.03 0.70
CA SER A 225 -6.19 -16.78 1.27
C SER A 225 -7.01 -17.04 2.54
N ALA A 226 -7.88 -18.05 2.56
CA ALA A 226 -8.68 -18.40 3.73
C ALA A 226 -7.78 -18.83 4.91
N LEU A 227 -6.80 -19.70 4.67
CA LEU A 227 -5.87 -20.13 5.71
C LEU A 227 -5.04 -18.95 6.23
N SER A 228 -4.50 -18.10 5.34
CA SER A 228 -3.74 -16.92 5.73
C SER A 228 -4.56 -15.95 6.57
N VAL A 229 -5.83 -15.71 6.21
CA VAL A 229 -6.74 -14.87 6.99
C VAL A 229 -7.01 -15.47 8.37
N LEU A 230 -7.23 -16.79 8.46
CA LEU A 230 -7.44 -17.48 9.75
C LEU A 230 -6.20 -17.40 10.64
N VAL A 231 -5.02 -17.70 10.09
CA VAL A 231 -3.75 -17.60 10.85
C VAL A 231 -3.51 -16.16 11.27
N PHE A 232 -3.72 -15.19 10.37
CA PHE A 232 -3.57 -13.77 10.68
C PHE A 232 -4.53 -13.33 11.79
N ALA A 233 -5.80 -13.71 11.73
CA ALA A 233 -6.79 -13.40 12.77
C ALA A 233 -6.39 -14.01 14.12
N CYS A 234 -5.92 -15.26 14.14
CA CYS A 234 -5.42 -15.94 15.33
C CYS A 234 -4.19 -15.21 15.93
N VAL A 235 -3.21 -14.83 15.11
CA VAL A 235 -2.02 -14.11 15.55
C VAL A 235 -2.39 -12.72 16.07
N CYS A 236 -3.28 -11.99 15.39
CA CYS A 236 -3.78 -10.70 15.85
C CYS A 236 -4.50 -10.82 17.21
N TRP A 237 -5.27 -11.88 17.41
CA TRP A 237 -5.97 -12.14 18.68
C TRP A 237 -4.99 -12.47 19.82
N LEU A 238 -3.97 -13.30 19.56
CA LEU A 238 -2.94 -13.67 20.54
C LEU A 238 -2.06 -12.47 20.92
N PHE A 239 -1.74 -11.60 19.98
CA PHE A 239 -0.84 -10.45 20.19
C PHE A 239 -1.57 -9.11 20.30
N ARG A 240 -2.89 -9.10 20.53
CA ARG A 240 -3.74 -7.90 20.55
C ARG A 240 -3.21 -6.77 21.43
N ASP A 241 -2.63 -7.10 22.59
CA ASP A 241 -2.12 -6.11 23.55
C ASP A 241 -0.77 -5.52 23.08
N ARG A 242 0.06 -6.31 22.41
CA ARG A 242 1.35 -5.86 21.86
C ARG A 242 1.21 -5.09 20.55
N LEU A 243 0.11 -5.27 19.83
CA LEU A 243 -0.18 -4.61 18.54
C LEU A 243 -1.05 -3.35 18.71
N HIS A 244 -1.26 -2.89 19.96
CA HIS A 244 -2.09 -1.72 20.29
C HIS A 244 -3.52 -1.78 19.72
N LEU A 245 -4.07 -2.99 19.51
CA LEU A 245 -5.42 -3.17 18.94
C LEU A 245 -6.52 -2.75 19.93
N THR A 246 -6.24 -2.76 21.22
CA THR A 246 -7.14 -2.25 22.27
C THR A 246 -7.44 -0.75 22.14
N GLY A 247 -6.54 0.01 21.50
CA GLY A 247 -6.76 1.44 21.19
C GLY A 247 -7.85 1.72 20.16
N LEU A 248 -8.22 0.75 19.32
CA LEU A 248 -9.32 0.92 18.35
C LEU A 248 -10.67 1.20 19.04
N GLY A 249 -10.93 0.56 20.18
CA GLY A 249 -12.15 0.75 20.95
C GLY A 249 -12.28 2.16 21.55
N SER A 250 -11.17 2.77 21.95
CA SER A 250 -11.17 4.13 22.52
C SER A 250 -11.41 5.20 21.46
N LEU A 251 -10.93 5.01 20.24
CA LEU A 251 -11.15 5.92 19.11
C LEU A 251 -12.61 5.91 18.63
N ALA A 252 -13.26 4.74 18.67
CA ALA A 252 -14.67 4.59 18.33
C ALA A 252 -15.61 5.19 19.40
N LYS A 253 -15.22 5.12 20.68
CA LYS A 253 -16.01 5.65 21.81
C LYS A 253 -16.01 7.17 21.87
N ASN A 254 -14.93 7.83 21.45
CA ASN A 254 -14.80 9.29 21.45
C ASN A 254 -15.59 10.00 20.32
N ARG A 255 -16.30 9.26 19.46
CA ARG A 255 -17.23 9.78 18.45
C ARG A 255 -18.67 9.97 18.96
N ARG A 256 -18.99 9.46 20.17
CA ARG A 256 -20.36 9.47 20.72
C ARG A 256 -20.54 10.48 21.86
N GLY A 257 -19.55 11.25 22.19
CA GLY A 257 -19.59 12.39 23.10
C GLY A 257 -19.12 13.65 22.39
#